data_a445c55c7a1d267bedf1247d2d809cf1
#
_entry.id   a445c55c7a1d267bedf1247d2d809cf1
#
_cell.length_a   1.000
_cell.length_b   1.000
_cell.length_c   1.000
_cell.angle_alpha   90.00
_cell.angle_beta   90.00
_cell.angle_gamma   90.00
#
_symmetry.space_group_name_H-M   'P 1'
#
loop_
_entity.id
_entity.type
_entity.pdbx_description
1 polymer ?
#
loop_
_entity_poly.entity_id
_entity_poly.type
_entity_poly.pdbx_seq_one_letter_code
_entity_poly.pdbx_strand_id
1 'polypeptide(L)' 'MPLTINDIRAMSKPTILASEAAQVLGCDPHWIRLMARERPEKLGFPVCCTSKHRVKIPREPFIKFVGGEP' A
#
# COMPACT_ATOMS: atom_id res chain seq x y z
N MET A 1 9.44 -7.78 -12.68
CA MET A 1 10.23 -6.81 -11.92
C MET A 1 9.39 -6.18 -10.82
N PRO A 2 9.97 -5.98 -9.64
CA PRO A 2 9.20 -5.33 -8.57
C PRO A 2 8.91 -3.88 -8.92
N LEU A 3 7.77 -3.40 -8.43
CA LEU A 3 7.40 -2.00 -8.61
C LEU A 3 8.27 -1.11 -7.72
N THR A 4 8.50 0.10 -8.20
CA THR A 4 9.21 1.12 -7.43
C THR A 4 8.23 2.23 -7.06
N ILE A 5 8.65 3.13 -6.17
CA ILE A 5 7.82 4.27 -5.80
C ILE A 5 7.54 5.17 -7.00
N ASN A 6 8.47 5.23 -7.95
CA ASN A 6 8.26 6.00 -9.18
C ASN A 6 7.14 5.41 -10.03
N ASP A 7 7.04 4.08 -10.05
CA ASP A 7 5.94 3.41 -10.75
C ASP A 7 4.60 3.77 -10.12
N ILE A 8 4.55 3.83 -8.79
CA ILE A 8 3.34 4.22 -8.07
C ILE A 8 2.99 5.67 -8.38
N ARG A 9 3.97 6.56 -8.41
CA ARG A 9 3.74 7.97 -8.73
C ARG A 9 3.22 8.18 -10.15
N ALA A 10 3.64 7.31 -11.06
CA ALA A 10 3.22 7.40 -12.46
C ALA A 10 1.81 6.85 -12.71
N MET A 11 1.26 6.14 -11.76
CA MET A 11 -0.09 5.58 -11.90
C MET A 11 -1.15 6.68 -11.87
N SER A 12 -2.19 6.50 -12.68
CA SER A 12 -3.33 7.42 -12.69
C SER A 12 -4.44 6.98 -11.73
N LYS A 13 -4.32 5.79 -11.13
CA LYS A 13 -5.32 5.27 -10.20
C LYS A 13 -5.25 6.00 -8.85
N PRO A 14 -6.38 6.25 -8.20
CA PRO A 14 -6.38 6.87 -6.87
C PRO A 14 -5.93 5.93 -5.77
N THR A 15 -6.00 4.62 -6.00
CA THR A 15 -5.61 3.61 -5.01
C THR A 15 -4.74 2.55 -5.65
N ILE A 16 -3.98 1.82 -4.81
CA ILE A 16 -3.16 0.69 -5.25
C ILE A 16 -3.57 -0.55 -4.46
N LEU A 17 -3.16 -1.71 -4.97
CA LEU A 17 -3.44 -2.99 -4.33
C LEU A 17 -2.35 -3.32 -3.31
N ALA A 18 -2.68 -4.23 -2.38
CA ALA A 18 -1.72 -4.69 -1.38
C ALA A 18 -0.49 -5.31 -2.03
N SER A 19 -0.67 -6.04 -3.13
CA SER A 19 0.45 -6.66 -3.84
C SER A 19 1.38 -5.60 -4.43
N GLU A 20 0.83 -4.51 -4.91
CA GLU A 20 1.63 -3.41 -5.45
C GLU A 20 2.43 -2.72 -4.35
N ALA A 21 1.77 -2.45 -3.22
CA ALA A 21 2.45 -1.85 -2.07
C ALA A 21 3.55 -2.76 -1.53
N ALA A 22 3.29 -4.06 -1.49
CA ALA A 22 4.26 -5.04 -1.00
C ALA A 22 5.53 -5.05 -1.86
N GLN A 23 5.39 -4.91 -3.17
CA GLN A 23 6.55 -4.87 -4.04
C GLN A 23 7.42 -3.64 -3.78
N VAL A 24 6.79 -2.51 -3.51
CA VAL A 24 7.53 -1.28 -3.20
C VAL A 24 8.20 -1.39 -1.85
N LEU A 25 7.52 -1.95 -0.86
CA LEU A 25 8.05 -2.08 0.50
C LEU A 25 9.00 -3.26 0.66
N GLY A 26 8.96 -4.21 -0.26
CA GLY A 26 9.80 -5.40 -0.18
C GLY A 26 9.31 -6.42 0.84
N CYS A 27 8.00 -6.50 1.05
CA CYS A 27 7.41 -7.41 2.03
C CYS A 27 6.35 -8.29 1.37
N ASP A 28 5.80 -9.22 2.17
CA ASP A 28 4.77 -10.14 1.70
C ASP A 28 3.42 -9.43 1.61
N PRO A 29 2.72 -9.50 0.47
CA PRO A 29 1.39 -8.90 0.36
C PRO A 29 0.39 -9.50 1.34
N HIS A 30 0.57 -10.76 1.72
CA HIS A 30 -0.29 -11.38 2.72
C HIS A 30 -0.18 -10.65 4.07
N TRP A 31 1.03 -10.25 4.44
CA TRP A 31 1.25 -9.49 5.67
C TRP A 31 0.52 -8.15 5.64
N ILE A 32 0.55 -7.47 4.50
CA ILE A 32 -0.15 -6.20 4.35
C ILE A 32 -1.66 -6.39 4.51
N ARG A 33 -2.22 -7.43 3.89
CA ARG A 33 -3.64 -7.72 4.01
C ARG A 33 -4.03 -8.04 5.44
N LEU A 34 -3.19 -8.79 6.13
CA LEU A 34 -3.43 -9.16 7.52
C LEU A 34 -3.40 -7.93 8.42
N MET A 35 -2.39 -7.09 8.27
CA MET A 35 -2.29 -5.86 9.08
C MET A 35 -3.43 -4.89 8.77
N ALA A 36 -3.78 -4.75 7.50
CA ALA A 36 -4.87 -3.86 7.11
C ALA A 36 -6.20 -4.27 7.76
N ARG A 37 -6.38 -5.55 7.96
CA ARG A 37 -7.62 -6.09 8.55
C ARG A 37 -7.61 -6.06 10.07
N GLU A 38 -6.47 -6.42 10.68
CA GLU A 38 -6.39 -6.57 12.13
C GLU A 38 -5.76 -5.36 12.84
N ARG A 39 -4.71 -4.80 12.27
CA ARG A 39 -3.98 -3.69 12.90
C ARG A 39 -3.51 -2.69 11.85
N PRO A 40 -4.43 -1.95 11.23
CA PRO A 40 -4.05 -1.00 10.18
C PRO A 40 -3.10 0.09 10.66
N GLU A 41 -3.12 0.43 11.94
CA GLU A 41 -2.23 1.46 12.49
C GLU A 41 -0.75 1.07 12.41
N LYS A 42 -0.46 -0.23 12.29
CA LYS A 42 0.92 -0.69 12.18
C LYS A 42 1.52 -0.52 10.80
N LEU A 43 0.68 -0.27 9.80
CA LEU A 43 1.16 -0.06 8.44
C LEU A 43 1.78 1.32 8.24
N GLY A 44 1.38 2.31 9.02
CA GLY A 44 1.90 3.66 8.90
C GLY A 44 1.25 4.49 7.81
N PHE A 45 0.32 3.92 7.07
CA PHE A 45 -0.44 4.63 6.04
C PHE A 45 -1.88 4.13 6.06
N PRO A 46 -2.84 4.97 5.62
CA PRO A 46 -4.24 4.55 5.63
C PRO A 46 -4.50 3.45 4.61
N VAL A 47 -5.42 2.56 4.94
CA VAL A 47 -5.84 1.47 4.07
C VAL A 47 -7.36 1.36 4.11
N CYS A 48 -7.92 0.80 3.05
CA CYS A 48 -9.35 0.60 2.94
C CYS A 48 -9.60 -0.88 2.63
N CYS A 49 -10.26 -1.58 3.55
CA CYS A 49 -10.61 -2.98 3.36
C CYS A 49 -12.01 -3.07 2.78
N THR A 50 -12.13 -3.49 1.52
CA THR A 50 -13.42 -3.63 0.87
C THR A 50 -13.99 -5.03 1.02
N SER A 51 -13.13 -6.01 1.28
CA SER A 51 -13.56 -7.40 1.54
C SER A 51 -12.41 -8.14 2.22
N LYS A 52 -12.64 -9.43 2.52
CA LYS A 52 -11.62 -10.27 3.16
C LYS A 52 -10.30 -10.32 2.40
N HIS A 53 -10.37 -10.28 1.08
CA HIS A 53 -9.20 -10.46 0.25
C HIS A 53 -8.82 -9.23 -0.56
N ARG A 54 -9.58 -8.15 -0.41
CA ARG A 54 -9.33 -6.93 -1.16
C ARG A 54 -9.01 -5.77 -0.24
N VAL A 55 -7.79 -5.29 -0.38
CA VAL A 55 -7.32 -4.13 0.36
C VAL A 55 -6.92 -3.08 -0.67
N LYS A 56 -7.46 -1.88 -0.51
CA LYS A 56 -7.09 -0.74 -1.36
C LYS A 56 -6.34 0.26 -0.51
N ILE A 57 -5.24 0.74 -1.04
CA ILE A 57 -4.39 1.68 -0.33
C ILE A 57 -4.40 3.00 -1.08
N PRO A 58 -4.82 4.11 -0.44
CA PRO A 58 -4.77 5.42 -1.09
C PRO A 58 -3.34 5.72 -1.54
N ARG A 59 -3.19 6.05 -2.81
CA ARG A 59 -1.87 6.21 -3.42
C ARG A 59 -1.07 7.37 -2.80
N GLU A 60 -1.68 8.52 -2.66
CA GLU A 60 -0.97 9.71 -2.17
C GLU A 60 -0.40 9.54 -0.76
N PRO A 61 -1.17 9.11 0.24
CA PRO A 61 -0.62 8.88 1.57
C PRO A 61 0.47 7.82 1.58
N PHE A 62 0.34 6.79 0.74
CA PHE A 62 1.35 5.76 0.64
C PHE A 62 2.66 6.33 0.06
N ILE A 63 2.57 7.17 -0.95
CA ILE A 63 3.74 7.82 -1.54
C ILE A 63 4.46 8.68 -0.49
N LYS A 64 3.70 9.43 0.29
CA LYS A 64 4.27 10.26 1.35
C LYS A 64 4.98 9.41 2.40
N PHE A 65 4.37 8.30 2.76
CA PHE A 65 4.96 7.39 3.75
C PHE A 65 6.28 6.82 3.26
N VAL A 66 6.30 6.28 2.04
CA VAL A 66 7.50 5.63 1.49
C VAL A 66 8.56 6.66 1.13
N GLY A 67 8.14 7.80 0.60
CA GLY A 67 9.07 8.85 0.18
C GLY A 67 9.65 9.65 1.32
N GLY A 68 9.14 9.50 2.55
CA GLY A 68 9.62 10.24 3.70
C GLY A 68 9.28 11.72 3.64
N GLU A 69 8.31 12.12 2.84
CA GLU A 69 7.88 13.51 2.74
C GLU A 69 7.01 13.90 3.93
N PRO A 70 7.20 15.12 4.46
CA PRO A 70 6.37 15.62 5.57
C PRO A 70 4.92 15.86 5.17
#